data_1bc148710c9f1d39594c01e98ee70ab8
#
_entry.id   1bc148710c9f1d39594c01e98ee70ab8
#
_cell.length_a   1.000
_cell.length_b   1.000
_cell.length_c   1.000
_cell.angle_alpha   90.00
_cell.angle_beta   90.00
_cell.angle_gamma   90.00
#
_symmetry.space_group_name_H-M   'P 1'
#
loop_
_entity.id
_entity.type
_entity.pdbx_description
1 polymer ?
#
loop_
_entity_poly.entity_id
_entity_poly.type
_entity_poly.pdbx_seq_one_letter_code
_entity_poly.pdbx_strand_id
1 'polypeptide(L)'
;PNKNVLKKYKIQGKFFVLRLVSWSASHDIGFKGINVAKLVEELESKGQILISSELKLPKRFHKYLIKSPNDLHHLLYFADLFIGEGASTAAEAALLGTPSIYLNPLKLGYIDELKGYKLIFHFTDESKALKKAIELIDKNAKAQWQNKKEKLLKEKIDVNEWMYNLIVNQ
;
A
#
# COMPACT_ATOMS: atom_id res chain seq x y z
N PRO A 1 -3.82 15.27 3.40
CA PRO A 1 -2.57 14.71 3.95
C PRO A 1 -1.71 15.78 4.60
N ASN A 2 -0.99 15.42 5.68
CA ASN A 2 -0.13 16.32 6.43
C ASN A 2 1.34 16.15 6.04
N LYS A 3 1.94 17.15 5.40
CA LYS A 3 3.34 17.13 4.97
C LYS A 3 4.37 17.04 6.12
N ASN A 4 3.99 17.38 7.34
CA ASN A 4 4.90 17.33 8.50
C ASN A 4 5.37 15.89 8.79
N VAL A 5 4.63 14.90 8.33
CA VAL A 5 5.04 13.49 8.43
C VAL A 5 6.38 13.24 7.73
N LEU A 6 6.66 13.90 6.60
CA LEU A 6 7.93 13.75 5.88
C LEU A 6 9.12 14.21 6.73
N LYS A 7 8.96 15.34 7.45
CA LYS A 7 9.98 15.84 8.38
C LYS A 7 10.14 14.90 9.59
N LYS A 8 9.03 14.40 10.15
CA LYS A 8 9.02 13.49 11.30
C LYS A 8 9.82 12.21 11.02
N TYR A 9 9.73 11.68 9.79
CA TYR A 9 10.44 10.47 9.35
C TYR A 9 11.74 10.78 8.58
N LYS A 10 12.17 12.05 8.53
CA LYS A 10 13.40 12.50 7.85
C LYS A 10 13.47 12.04 6.39
N ILE A 11 12.36 12.11 5.68
CA ILE A 11 12.26 11.70 4.29
C ILE A 11 12.84 12.81 3.39
N GLN A 12 13.86 12.48 2.59
CA GLN A 12 14.56 13.43 1.71
C GLN A 12 14.46 13.09 0.22
N GLY A 13 13.80 11.97 -0.13
CA GLY A 13 13.70 11.51 -1.51
C GLY A 13 12.60 10.48 -1.67
N LYS A 14 12.79 9.55 -2.58
CA LYS A 14 11.86 8.43 -2.76
C LYS A 14 11.76 7.60 -1.50
N PHE A 15 10.55 7.18 -1.18
CA PHE A 15 10.34 6.24 -0.08
C PHE A 15 9.19 5.27 -0.37
N PHE A 16 9.27 4.12 0.27
CA PHE A 16 8.36 3.01 0.09
C PHE A 16 7.75 2.59 1.42
N VAL A 17 6.48 2.24 1.41
CA VAL A 17 5.79 1.72 2.59
C VAL A 17 5.58 0.22 2.43
N LEU A 18 6.08 -0.56 3.38
CA LEU A 18 5.81 -1.99 3.49
C LEU A 18 4.77 -2.23 4.58
N ARG A 19 3.79 -3.10 4.34
CA ARG A 19 2.80 -3.52 5.34
C ARG A 19 2.84 -5.02 5.55
N LEU A 20 3.08 -5.43 6.80
CA LEU A 20 3.13 -6.81 7.22
C LEU A 20 1.95 -7.10 8.13
N VAL A 21 1.27 -8.23 7.90
CA VAL A 21 0.15 -8.69 8.73
C VAL A 21 0.54 -9.90 9.58
N SER A 22 -0.24 -10.19 10.61
CA SER A 22 0.10 -11.21 11.59
C SER A 22 -0.09 -12.66 11.11
N TRP A 23 -0.78 -12.89 9.99
CA TRP A 23 -1.12 -14.23 9.48
C TRP A 23 -1.77 -15.14 10.54
N SER A 24 -2.56 -14.54 11.44
CA SER A 24 -3.21 -15.23 12.56
C SER A 24 -4.72 -15.42 12.38
N ALA A 25 -5.27 -14.95 11.28
CA ALA A 25 -6.69 -15.12 10.99
C ALA A 25 -7.01 -16.53 10.48
N SER A 26 -8.25 -16.96 10.63
CA SER A 26 -8.69 -18.32 10.26
C SER A 26 -8.48 -18.67 8.78
N HIS A 27 -8.38 -17.69 7.90
CA HIS A 27 -8.15 -17.85 6.45
C HIS A 27 -6.66 -17.83 6.07
N ASP A 28 -5.75 -17.67 7.03
CA ASP A 28 -4.31 -17.53 6.78
C ASP A 28 -3.54 -18.87 6.89
N ILE A 29 -4.25 -19.98 7.11
CA ILE A 29 -3.65 -21.30 7.36
C ILE A 29 -2.80 -21.73 6.16
N GLY A 30 -1.50 -21.99 6.41
CA GLY A 30 -0.57 -22.53 5.42
C GLY A 30 0.17 -21.46 4.60
N PHE A 31 -0.05 -20.19 4.83
CA PHE A 31 0.69 -19.12 4.16
C PHE A 31 1.92 -18.69 4.94
N LYS A 32 2.98 -18.35 4.18
CA LYS A 32 4.19 -17.72 4.72
C LYS A 32 4.17 -16.26 4.30
N GLY A 33 4.34 -15.37 5.28
CA GLY A 33 4.42 -13.93 5.03
C GLY A 33 5.62 -13.51 4.16
N ILE A 34 5.67 -12.25 3.83
CA ILE A 34 6.74 -11.61 3.05
C ILE A 34 8.09 -11.81 3.74
N ASN A 35 9.13 -12.12 2.95
CA ASN A 35 10.51 -12.08 3.40
C ASN A 35 11.00 -10.63 3.49
N VAL A 36 10.80 -10.03 4.67
CA VAL A 36 11.17 -8.63 4.93
C VAL A 36 12.64 -8.34 4.64
N ALA A 37 13.53 -9.28 4.96
CA ALA A 37 14.97 -9.10 4.74
C ALA A 37 15.28 -8.91 3.27
N LYS A 38 14.71 -9.75 2.42
CA LYS A 38 14.90 -9.69 0.97
C LYS A 38 14.34 -8.41 0.38
N LEU A 39 13.10 -8.01 0.78
CA LEU A 39 12.51 -6.77 0.29
C LEU A 39 13.34 -5.54 0.70
N VAL A 40 13.81 -5.50 1.94
CA VAL A 40 14.66 -4.41 2.41
C VAL A 40 15.96 -4.36 1.64
N GLU A 41 16.66 -5.49 1.48
CA GLU A 41 17.92 -5.57 0.74
C GLU A 41 17.79 -5.05 -0.71
N GLU A 42 16.74 -5.44 -1.40
CA GLU A 42 16.53 -5.07 -2.81
C GLU A 42 16.06 -3.62 -3.00
N LEU A 43 15.32 -3.06 -2.03
CA LEU A 43 14.71 -1.75 -2.19
C LEU A 43 15.47 -0.62 -1.46
N GLU A 44 16.31 -0.92 -0.46
CA GLU A 44 17.00 0.10 0.34
C GLU A 44 17.93 0.98 -0.51
N SER A 45 18.53 0.42 -1.56
CA SER A 45 19.38 1.19 -2.49
C SER A 45 18.59 2.16 -3.38
N LYS A 46 17.28 1.99 -3.52
CA LYS A 46 16.40 2.78 -4.39
C LYS A 46 15.63 3.89 -3.67
N GLY A 47 15.54 3.81 -2.34
CA GLY A 47 14.84 4.80 -1.52
C GLY A 47 14.71 4.40 -0.07
N GLN A 48 14.19 5.31 0.74
CA GLN A 48 13.94 5.04 2.15
C GLN A 48 12.78 4.05 2.33
N ILE A 49 12.91 3.12 3.26
CA ILE A 49 11.88 2.15 3.58
C ILE A 49 11.22 2.52 4.90
N LEU A 50 9.89 2.45 4.93
CA LEU A 50 9.09 2.53 6.15
C LEU A 50 8.23 1.27 6.27
N ILE A 51 8.17 0.70 7.47
CA ILE A 51 7.45 -0.55 7.72
C ILE A 51 6.33 -0.32 8.73
N SER A 52 5.10 -0.65 8.33
CA SER A 52 3.97 -0.86 9.22
C SER A 52 3.82 -2.36 9.46
N SER A 53 3.88 -2.82 10.71
CA SER A 53 3.84 -4.24 11.03
C SER A 53 2.95 -4.54 12.22
N GLU A 54 2.17 -5.59 12.11
CA GLU A 54 1.46 -6.23 13.23
C GLU A 54 2.36 -7.24 13.95
N LEU A 55 3.45 -7.65 13.31
CA LEU A 55 4.42 -8.58 13.86
C LEU A 55 5.51 -7.86 14.65
N LYS A 56 6.03 -8.52 15.68
CA LYS A 56 7.29 -8.12 16.31
C LYS A 56 8.44 -8.44 15.36
N LEU A 57 9.07 -7.41 14.82
CA LEU A 57 10.22 -7.57 13.94
C LEU A 57 11.54 -7.69 14.73
N PRO A 58 12.54 -8.40 14.18
CA PRO A 58 13.90 -8.39 14.70
C PRO A 58 14.45 -6.96 14.85
N LYS A 59 15.29 -6.72 15.86
CA LYS A 59 15.85 -5.39 16.20
C LYS A 59 16.45 -4.65 15.00
N ARG A 60 17.09 -5.37 14.06
CA ARG A 60 17.69 -4.80 12.85
C ARG A 60 16.70 -4.05 11.96
N PHE A 61 15.38 -4.34 12.04
CA PHE A 61 14.33 -3.67 11.27
C PHE A 61 13.64 -2.54 12.01
N HIS A 62 13.94 -2.33 13.30
CA HIS A 62 13.27 -1.30 14.10
C HIS A 62 13.50 0.12 13.56
N LYS A 63 14.64 0.37 12.89
CA LYS A 63 14.94 1.66 12.25
C LYS A 63 13.96 2.05 11.15
N TYR A 64 13.25 1.07 10.56
CA TYR A 64 12.28 1.28 9.49
C TYR A 64 10.85 1.43 9.99
N LEU A 65 10.56 1.12 11.26
CA LEU A 65 9.20 1.09 11.77
C LEU A 65 8.53 2.46 11.76
N ILE A 66 7.28 2.48 11.29
CA ILE A 66 6.39 3.62 11.44
C ILE A 66 6.07 3.77 12.93
N LYS A 67 6.33 4.98 13.48
CA LYS A 67 6.26 5.26 14.92
C LYS A 67 4.84 5.40 15.45
N SER A 68 3.91 5.78 14.59
CA SER A 68 2.51 6.00 14.97
C SER A 68 1.57 5.51 13.87
N PRO A 69 0.53 4.73 14.20
CA PRO A 69 -0.49 4.31 13.22
C PRO A 69 -1.17 5.51 12.53
N ASN A 70 -1.35 6.61 13.24
CA ASN A 70 -1.98 7.83 12.72
C ASN A 70 -1.19 8.47 11.56
N ASP A 71 0.10 8.16 11.43
CA ASP A 71 0.92 8.67 10.34
C ASP A 71 0.73 7.88 9.04
N LEU A 72 0.17 6.65 9.11
CA LEU A 72 0.17 5.71 8.01
C LEU A 72 -0.47 6.28 6.74
N HIS A 73 -1.70 6.80 6.82
CA HIS A 73 -2.40 7.34 5.64
C HIS A 73 -1.69 8.56 5.04
N HIS A 74 -1.05 9.37 5.87
CA HIS A 74 -0.24 10.49 5.40
C HIS A 74 1.01 9.99 4.65
N LEU A 75 1.68 8.98 5.20
CA LEU A 75 2.83 8.36 4.54
C LEU A 75 2.42 7.65 3.25
N LEU A 76 1.32 6.90 3.24
CA LEU A 76 0.80 6.27 2.03
C LEU A 76 0.55 7.28 0.92
N TYR A 77 -0.04 8.44 1.23
CA TYR A 77 -0.28 9.47 0.22
C TYR A 77 1.00 9.97 -0.45
N PHE A 78 2.08 10.15 0.32
CA PHE A 78 3.35 10.69 -0.20
C PHE A 78 4.30 9.61 -0.73
N ALA A 79 4.11 8.35 -0.37
CA ALA A 79 4.97 7.25 -0.79
C ALA A 79 5.02 7.09 -2.32
N ASP A 80 6.17 6.67 -2.83
CA ASP A 80 6.35 6.35 -4.25
C ASP A 80 5.86 4.94 -4.58
N LEU A 81 5.80 4.06 -3.59
CA LEU A 81 5.31 2.69 -3.73
C LEU A 81 4.79 2.17 -2.39
N PHE A 82 3.75 1.37 -2.45
CA PHE A 82 3.26 0.51 -1.38
C PHE A 82 3.41 -0.96 -1.77
N ILE A 83 3.90 -1.78 -0.84
CA ILE A 83 3.88 -3.26 -0.95
C ILE A 83 3.37 -3.81 0.37
N GLY A 84 2.36 -4.66 0.33
CA GLY A 84 1.85 -5.22 1.57
C GLY A 84 0.95 -6.43 1.43
N GLU A 85 0.77 -7.10 2.55
CA GLU A 85 -0.06 -8.29 2.71
C GLU A 85 -1.51 -7.95 3.09
N GLY A 86 -1.75 -6.75 3.63
CA GLY A 86 -3.06 -6.28 4.04
C GLY A 86 -3.84 -5.66 2.88
N ALA A 87 -4.94 -6.28 2.50
CA ALA A 87 -5.76 -5.85 1.37
C ALA A 87 -6.37 -4.45 1.56
N SER A 88 -6.87 -4.13 2.75
CA SER A 88 -7.44 -2.80 3.05
C SER A 88 -6.40 -1.70 2.85
N THR A 89 -5.21 -1.86 3.44
CA THR A 89 -4.14 -0.87 3.31
C THR A 89 -3.63 -0.75 1.87
N ALA A 90 -3.59 -1.86 1.13
CA ALA A 90 -3.25 -1.86 -0.29
C ALA A 90 -4.26 -1.07 -1.13
N ALA A 91 -5.56 -1.23 -0.85
CA ALA A 91 -6.63 -0.47 -1.49
C ALA A 91 -6.57 1.02 -1.10
N GLU A 92 -6.37 1.34 0.17
CA GLU A 92 -6.18 2.72 0.65
C GLU A 92 -5.02 3.42 -0.04
N ALA A 93 -3.86 2.76 -0.14
CA ALA A 93 -2.71 3.30 -0.88
C ALA A 93 -3.04 3.58 -2.34
N ALA A 94 -3.72 2.66 -3.01
CA ALA A 94 -4.17 2.82 -4.39
C ALA A 94 -5.14 4.01 -4.56
N LEU A 95 -6.13 4.14 -3.66
CA LEU A 95 -7.10 5.24 -3.64
C LEU A 95 -6.49 6.59 -3.27
N LEU A 96 -5.38 6.59 -2.53
CA LEU A 96 -4.58 7.80 -2.30
C LEU A 96 -3.70 8.16 -3.51
N GLY A 97 -3.69 7.37 -4.56
CA GLY A 97 -2.91 7.60 -5.79
C GLY A 97 -1.46 7.17 -5.64
N THR A 98 -1.20 6.17 -4.83
CA THR A 98 0.13 5.56 -4.68
C THR A 98 0.17 4.22 -5.41
N PRO A 99 1.20 3.97 -6.24
CA PRO A 99 1.42 2.65 -6.83
C PRO A 99 1.37 1.58 -5.76
N SER A 100 0.49 0.59 -5.92
CA SER A 100 0.19 -0.37 -4.86
C SER A 100 0.39 -1.80 -5.34
N ILE A 101 1.09 -2.60 -4.54
CA ILE A 101 1.27 -4.03 -4.73
C ILE A 101 0.66 -4.76 -3.52
N TYR A 102 -0.34 -5.56 -3.79
CA TYR A 102 -0.93 -6.48 -2.83
C TYR A 102 -0.33 -7.87 -3.03
N LEU A 103 0.38 -8.36 -2.02
CA LEU A 103 1.04 -9.67 -2.04
C LEU A 103 0.38 -10.60 -1.02
N ASN A 104 -0.60 -11.36 -1.48
CA ASN A 104 -1.40 -12.25 -0.65
C ASN A 104 -2.16 -13.22 -1.57
N PRO A 105 -2.38 -14.48 -1.22
CA PRO A 105 -3.18 -15.40 -2.02
C PRO A 105 -4.68 -15.09 -2.04
N LEU A 106 -5.17 -14.31 -1.10
CA LEU A 106 -6.59 -14.01 -0.95
C LEU A 106 -7.11 -13.14 -2.09
N LYS A 107 -8.19 -13.57 -2.75
CA LYS A 107 -8.89 -12.82 -3.80
C LYS A 107 -10.06 -12.07 -3.21
N LEU A 108 -10.19 -10.80 -3.53
CA LEU A 108 -11.21 -9.90 -2.99
C LEU A 108 -11.77 -9.03 -4.11
N GLY A 109 -13.10 -8.88 -4.16
CA GLY A 109 -13.81 -8.17 -5.23
C GLY A 109 -13.33 -6.73 -5.41
N TYR A 110 -13.14 -5.98 -4.34
CA TYR A 110 -12.65 -4.60 -4.42
C TYR A 110 -11.18 -4.50 -4.89
N ILE A 111 -10.34 -5.51 -4.62
CA ILE A 111 -8.98 -5.60 -5.18
C ILE A 111 -9.05 -5.86 -6.68
N ASP A 112 -9.93 -6.74 -7.14
CA ASP A 112 -10.10 -7.02 -8.57
C ASP A 112 -10.65 -5.80 -9.30
N GLU A 113 -11.53 -5.03 -8.70
CA GLU A 113 -11.99 -3.76 -9.23
C GLU A 113 -10.84 -2.75 -9.41
N LEU A 114 -10.03 -2.52 -8.36
CA LEU A 114 -8.88 -1.63 -8.43
C LEU A 114 -7.82 -2.09 -9.43
N LYS A 115 -7.69 -3.40 -9.68
CA LYS A 115 -6.87 -3.96 -10.77
C LYS A 115 -7.41 -3.55 -12.15
N GLY A 116 -8.73 -3.54 -12.32
CA GLY A 116 -9.37 -3.04 -13.55
C GLY A 116 -8.95 -1.61 -13.90
N TYR A 117 -8.82 -0.75 -12.91
CA TYR A 117 -8.30 0.63 -13.05
C TYR A 117 -6.78 0.72 -13.13
N LYS A 118 -6.05 -0.40 -13.03
CA LYS A 118 -4.58 -0.46 -12.98
C LYS A 118 -3.98 0.38 -11.83
N LEU A 119 -4.71 0.48 -10.72
CA LEU A 119 -4.30 1.17 -9.49
C LEU A 119 -3.53 0.26 -8.56
N ILE A 120 -3.77 -1.05 -8.62
CA ILE A 120 -3.13 -2.05 -7.79
C ILE A 120 -2.67 -3.24 -8.63
N PHE A 121 -1.57 -3.86 -8.24
CA PHE A 121 -1.12 -5.16 -8.74
C PHE A 121 -1.27 -6.19 -7.63
N HIS A 122 -1.82 -7.35 -7.97
CA HIS A 122 -2.01 -8.46 -7.05
C HIS A 122 -1.10 -9.61 -7.43
N PHE A 123 -0.32 -10.10 -6.48
CA PHE A 123 0.59 -11.21 -6.62
C PHE A 123 0.44 -12.21 -5.47
N THR A 124 0.71 -13.48 -5.77
CA THR A 124 0.89 -14.55 -4.80
C THR A 124 2.36 -14.97 -4.70
N ASP A 125 3.18 -14.50 -5.63
CA ASP A 125 4.62 -14.78 -5.73
C ASP A 125 5.43 -13.53 -5.43
N GLU A 126 6.31 -13.62 -4.42
CA GLU A 126 7.13 -12.51 -3.94
C GLU A 126 8.12 -12.03 -5.01
N SER A 127 8.72 -12.94 -5.77
CA SER A 127 9.72 -12.56 -6.78
C SER A 127 9.09 -11.78 -7.92
N LYS A 128 7.86 -12.14 -8.32
CA LYS A 128 7.09 -11.38 -9.31
C LYS A 128 6.66 -10.01 -8.77
N ALA A 129 6.23 -9.96 -7.51
CA ALA A 129 5.89 -8.70 -6.83
C ALA A 129 7.10 -7.76 -6.75
N LEU A 130 8.27 -8.27 -6.36
CA LEU A 130 9.51 -7.50 -6.27
C LEU A 130 9.96 -6.98 -7.65
N LYS A 131 9.93 -7.83 -8.68
CA LYS A 131 10.23 -7.39 -10.06
C LYS A 131 9.32 -6.25 -10.49
N LYS A 132 8.03 -6.34 -10.17
CA LYS A 132 7.07 -5.28 -10.47
C LYS A 132 7.33 -4.02 -9.66
N ALA A 133 7.72 -4.15 -8.40
CA ALA A 133 8.10 -3.03 -7.54
C ALA A 133 9.25 -2.22 -8.15
N ILE A 134 10.32 -2.89 -8.55
CA ILE A 134 11.48 -2.29 -9.17
C ILE A 134 11.08 -1.56 -10.47
N GLU A 135 10.28 -2.19 -11.33
CA GLU A 135 9.76 -1.56 -12.55
C GLU A 135 9.02 -0.25 -12.26
N LEU A 136 8.14 -0.25 -11.24
CA LEU A 136 7.35 0.93 -10.88
C LEU A 136 8.21 2.07 -10.32
N ILE A 137 9.21 1.73 -9.50
CA ILE A 137 10.17 2.69 -8.95
C ILE A 137 11.00 3.34 -10.05
N ASP A 138 11.53 2.54 -10.98
CA ASP A 138 12.40 3.01 -12.04
C ASP A 138 11.64 3.90 -13.05
N LYS A 139 10.36 3.60 -13.29
CA LYS A 139 9.48 4.40 -14.17
C LYS A 139 8.93 5.67 -13.51
N ASN A 140 9.21 5.95 -12.25
CA ASN A 140 8.64 7.10 -11.54
C ASN A 140 7.10 7.15 -11.64
N ALA A 141 6.45 6.01 -11.39
CA ALA A 141 5.07 5.76 -11.77
C ALA A 141 4.02 6.62 -11.02
N LYS A 142 4.38 7.29 -9.92
CA LYS A 142 3.47 8.02 -9.02
C LYS A 142 2.51 8.98 -9.75
N ALA A 143 3.01 9.78 -10.67
CA ALA A 143 2.19 10.75 -11.40
C ALA A 143 1.06 10.06 -12.21
N GLN A 144 1.35 8.91 -12.82
CA GLN A 144 0.35 8.14 -13.56
C GLN A 144 -0.76 7.59 -12.64
N TRP A 145 -0.45 7.29 -11.37
CA TRP A 145 -1.43 6.80 -10.41
C TRP A 145 -2.44 7.87 -9.99
N GLN A 146 -2.02 9.12 -9.92
CA GLN A 146 -2.95 10.23 -9.66
C GLN A 146 -4.02 10.30 -10.76
N ASN A 147 -3.63 10.24 -12.03
CA ASN A 147 -4.57 10.25 -13.16
C ASN A 147 -5.52 9.05 -13.15
N LYS A 148 -5.02 7.85 -12.83
CA LYS A 148 -5.85 6.64 -12.71
C LYS A 148 -6.86 6.75 -11.57
N LYS A 149 -6.44 7.29 -10.41
CA LYS A 149 -7.31 7.56 -9.28
C LYS A 149 -8.42 8.55 -9.66
N GLU A 150 -8.08 9.64 -10.33
CA GLU A 150 -9.08 10.63 -10.76
C GLU A 150 -10.10 10.02 -11.72
N LYS A 151 -9.67 9.14 -12.63
CA LYS A 151 -10.59 8.39 -13.49
C LYS A 151 -11.56 7.56 -12.67
N LEU A 152 -11.07 6.76 -11.70
CA LEU A 152 -11.93 5.96 -10.82
C LEU A 152 -12.94 6.83 -10.10
N LEU A 153 -12.49 7.94 -9.48
CA LEU A 153 -13.35 8.82 -8.69
C LEU A 153 -14.45 9.50 -9.54
N LYS A 154 -14.19 9.76 -10.83
CA LYS A 154 -15.21 10.29 -11.75
C LYS A 154 -16.26 9.26 -12.16
N GLU A 155 -15.91 7.99 -12.14
CA GLU A 155 -16.81 6.89 -12.55
C GLU A 155 -17.61 6.32 -11.36
N LYS A 156 -17.23 6.64 -10.12
CA LYS A 156 -17.90 6.14 -8.90
C LYS A 156 -18.76 7.21 -8.26
N ILE A 157 -19.85 6.75 -7.63
CA ILE A 157 -20.74 7.61 -6.85
C ILE A 157 -20.14 7.81 -5.44
N ASP A 158 -20.49 8.92 -4.80
CA ASP A 158 -20.34 9.07 -3.35
C ASP A 158 -21.42 8.22 -2.65
N VAL A 159 -20.99 7.10 -2.09
CA VAL A 159 -21.92 6.16 -1.43
C VAL A 159 -22.60 6.78 -0.20
N ASN A 160 -21.91 7.66 0.53
CA ASN A 160 -22.48 8.32 1.69
C ASN A 160 -23.60 9.29 1.28
N GLU A 161 -23.36 10.08 0.25
CA GLU A 161 -24.39 10.98 -0.31
C GLU A 161 -25.55 10.18 -0.87
N TRP A 162 -25.28 9.12 -1.62
CA TRP A 162 -26.32 8.25 -2.16
C TRP A 162 -27.18 7.61 -1.05
N MET A 163 -26.54 7.04 -0.01
CA MET A 163 -27.25 6.45 1.13
C MET A 163 -28.06 7.49 1.90
N TYR A 164 -27.50 8.67 2.14
CA TYR A 164 -28.21 9.77 2.78
C TYR A 164 -29.49 10.12 2.01
N ASN A 165 -29.35 10.35 0.72
CA ASN A 165 -30.47 10.69 -0.16
C ASN A 165 -31.54 9.58 -0.21
N LEU A 166 -31.13 8.31 -0.18
CA LEU A 166 -32.05 7.16 -0.15
C LEU A 166 -32.89 7.13 1.14
N ILE A 167 -32.32 7.53 2.27
CA ILE A 167 -33.00 7.50 3.58
C ILE A 167 -33.90 8.74 3.77
N VAL A 168 -33.43 9.92 3.36
CA VAL A 168 -34.12 11.18 3.65
C VAL A 168 -35.24 11.48 2.64
N ASN A 169 -35.15 10.95 1.41
CA ASN A 169 -36.13 11.20 0.35
C ASN A 169 -37.15 10.06 0.18
N GLN A 170 -37.30 9.17 1.18
CA GLN A 170 -38.43 8.26 1.31
C GLN A 170 -39.54 8.94 2.11
#